data_4007a9e8bdab76dc29f2cf7945165a5c
#
_entry.id   4007a9e8bdab76dc29f2cf7945165a5c
#
_cell.length_a   1.000
_cell.length_b   1.000
_cell.length_c   1.000
_cell.angle_alpha   90.00
_cell.angle_beta   90.00
_cell.angle_gamma   90.00
#
_symmetry.space_group_name_H-M   'P 1'
#
loop_
_entity.id
_entity.type
_entity.pdbx_description
1 polymer ?
#
loop_
_entity_poly.entity_id
_entity_poly.type
_entity_poly.pdbx_seq_one_letter_code
_entity_poly.pdbx_strand_id
1 'polypeptide(L)'
;MSFLAGLQPEQIKRKSKKSAANSLFLTLPGPVQDQMFLRIHRSGPDEIVAVCDRELINTTISNGKLTVSITEAFYGTSPATEDQVREALEKACNINLMGERSVNAAIGMGLITREGCIMIGKVPLAQIYQV
;
A
#
# COMPACT_ATOMS: atom_id res chain seq x y z
N MET A 1 -12.34 -15.92 1.25
CA MET A 1 -12.18 -15.33 1.25
C MET A 1 -12.06 -14.70 0.83
N SER A 2 -11.87 -14.71 0.64
CA SER A 2 -11.76 -13.94 0.36
C SER A 2 -11.81 -13.24 0.11
N PHE A 3 -11.72 -13.16 -0.05
CA PHE A 3 -11.69 -12.34 -0.30
C PHE A 3 -11.63 -11.78 -0.76
N LEU A 4 -11.52 -12.01 -0.95
CA LEU A 4 -11.39 -11.32 -1.42
C LEU A 4 -11.34 -10.91 -1.85
N ALA A 5 -11.26 -11.37 -2.19
CA ALA A 5 -11.17 -10.87 -2.56
C ALA A 5 -11.25 -10.43 -2.75
N GLY A 6 -11.15 -10.65 -2.72
CA GLY A 6 -11.21 -10.04 -2.77
C GLY A 6 -11.44 -9.41 -2.81
N LEU A 7 -11.58 -9.23 -2.60
CA LEU A 7 -11.74 -8.52 -2.52
C LEU A 7 -11.93 -7.97 -2.80
N GLN A 8 -12.58 -7.80 -2.48
CA GLN A 8 -12.58 -7.29 -3.09
C GLN A 8 -12.70 -5.95 -3.45
N PRO A 9 -12.61 -5.62 -4.03
CA PRO A 9 -12.35 -4.41 -4.60
C PRO A 9 -13.63 -3.74 -4.98
N GLU A 10 -14.59 -4.42 -5.21
CA GLU A 10 -15.80 -3.85 -5.52
C GLU A 10 -16.30 -3.01 -4.45
N GLN A 11 -16.22 -3.41 -3.33
CA GLN A 11 -16.68 -2.63 -2.27
C GLN A 11 -15.92 -1.40 -2.21
N ILE A 12 -14.74 -1.45 -2.51
CA ILE A 12 -13.92 -0.33 -2.42
C ILE A 12 -14.43 0.63 -3.42
N LYS A 13 -14.84 0.22 -4.51
CA LYS A 13 -15.32 1.06 -5.48
C LYS A 13 -16.51 1.78 -5.04
N ARG A 14 -17.36 1.18 -4.48
CA ARG A 14 -18.52 1.83 -4.03
C ARG A 14 -18.20 2.99 -3.18
N LYS A 15 -17.34 2.84 -2.34
CA LYS A 15 -16.98 3.88 -1.52
C LYS A 15 -16.54 4.99 -2.30
N SER A 16 -15.71 4.79 -3.17
CA SER A 16 -15.13 5.88 -3.84
C SER A 16 -16.22 6.45 -4.65
N LYS A 17 -17.16 5.73 -4.94
CA LYS A 17 -18.17 6.24 -5.67
C LYS A 17 -18.86 7.35 -5.09
N LYS A 18 -19.18 7.27 -3.98
CA LYS A 18 -19.86 8.26 -3.41
C LYS A 18 -19.13 9.43 -3.48
N SER A 19 -18.02 9.33 -3.45
CA SER A 19 -17.30 10.50 -3.40
C SER A 19 -17.28 10.90 -4.79
N ALA A 20 -17.69 10.14 -5.58
CA ALA A 20 -17.61 10.44 -6.94
C ALA A 20 -18.32 11.65 -7.14
N ALA A 21 -19.21 11.81 -6.47
CA ALA A 21 -20.00 12.89 -6.63
C ALA A 21 -19.05 13.95 -6.71
N ASN A 22 -18.07 13.72 -6.19
CA ASN A 22 -17.20 14.72 -6.13
C ASN A 22 -16.44 14.70 -7.34
N SER A 23 -16.90 14.13 -8.25
CA SER A 23 -16.17 14.07 -9.41
C SER A 23 -15.72 15.41 -9.70
N LEU A 24 -16.34 16.37 -9.25
CA LEU A 24 -15.97 17.60 -9.44
C LEU A 24 -14.64 17.86 -9.07
N PHE A 25 -14.30 17.47 -8.04
CA PHE A 25 -13.09 17.77 -7.61
C PHE A 25 -12.09 16.99 -8.24
N LEU A 26 -12.48 16.25 -9.09
CA LEU A 26 -11.61 15.41 -9.66
C LEU A 26 -10.78 16.29 -10.42
N THR A 27 -11.25 17.41 -10.67
CA THR A 27 -10.54 18.24 -11.49
C THR A 27 -9.30 18.52 -10.79
N LEU A 28 -9.25 18.34 -9.65
CA LEU A 28 -8.10 18.62 -8.98
C LEU A 28 -7.13 17.66 -9.36
N PRO A 29 -6.12 18.01 -9.62
CA PRO A 29 -5.07 17.13 -10.01
C PRO A 29 -4.99 16.25 -8.90
N GLY A 30 -5.89 16.26 -8.19
CA GLY A 30 -5.96 15.46 -7.16
C GLY A 30 -5.27 14.24 -7.01
N PRO A 31 -4.35 14.16 -7.42
CA PRO A 31 -3.56 13.05 -7.34
C PRO A 31 -3.38 12.66 -5.94
N VAL A 32 -3.71 13.44 -5.12
CA VAL A 32 -3.58 13.11 -3.76
C VAL A 32 -4.20 11.80 -3.49
N GLN A 33 -5.15 11.39 -4.20
CA GLN A 33 -5.76 10.18 -3.95
C GLN A 33 -5.14 8.93 -4.39
N ASP A 34 -4.47 8.86 -5.42
CA ASP A 34 -3.89 7.62 -5.87
C ASP A 34 -2.40 7.69 -5.79
N GLN A 35 -1.88 7.86 -4.60
CA GLN A 35 -0.46 8.00 -4.44
C GLN A 35 0.26 6.73 -4.02
N MET A 36 -0.44 5.63 -4.00
CA MET A 36 0.18 4.37 -3.63
C MET A 36 -0.25 3.29 -4.60
N PHE A 37 0.60 2.27 -4.75
CA PHE A 37 0.21 1.10 -5.52
C PHE A 37 0.02 -0.04 -4.54
N LEU A 38 -0.93 -0.92 -4.83
CA LEU A 38 -1.28 -2.00 -3.93
C LEU A 38 -1.41 -3.30 -4.72
N ARG A 39 -0.80 -4.35 -4.24
CA ARG A 39 -0.95 -5.64 -4.87
C ARG A 39 -1.03 -6.71 -3.79
N ILE A 40 -1.89 -7.68 -3.99
CA ILE A 40 -2.03 -8.78 -3.05
C ILE A 40 -1.53 -10.04 -3.73
N HIS A 41 -0.53 -10.66 -3.13
CA HIS A 41 0.04 -11.90 -3.64
C HIS A 41 -0.55 -13.05 -2.85
N ARG A 42 -0.97 -14.08 -3.53
CA ARG A 42 -1.50 -15.25 -2.86
C ARG A 42 -0.63 -16.43 -3.19
N SER A 43 -0.28 -17.19 -2.18
CA SER A 43 0.53 -18.35 -2.35
C SER A 43 -0.04 -19.38 -1.40
N GLY A 44 -0.88 -20.26 -1.92
CA GLY A 44 -1.54 -21.23 -1.07
C GLY A 44 -2.44 -20.50 -0.10
N PRO A 45 -2.36 -20.80 1.16
CA PRO A 45 -3.20 -20.13 2.15
C PRO A 45 -2.68 -18.76 2.57
N ASP A 46 -1.47 -18.41 2.13
CA ASP A 46 -0.90 -17.15 2.56
C ASP A 46 -1.13 -16.02 1.59
N GLU A 47 -1.25 -14.83 2.11
CA GLU A 47 -1.39 -13.66 1.30
C GLU A 47 -0.41 -12.62 1.77
N ILE A 48 0.19 -11.92 0.86
CA ILE A 48 1.07 -10.82 1.21
C ILE A 48 0.49 -9.59 0.58
N VAL A 49 0.24 -8.57 1.38
CA VAL A 49 -0.27 -7.31 0.88
C VAL A 49 0.94 -6.41 0.71
N ALA A 50 1.22 -6.00 -0.51
CA ALA A 50 2.37 -5.18 -0.82
C ALA A 50 1.91 -3.81 -1.24
N VAL A 51 2.42 -2.77 -0.60
CA VAL A 51 2.03 -1.41 -0.88
C VAL A 51 3.27 -0.55 -1.02
N CYS A 52 3.35 0.29 -2.02
CA CYS A 52 4.46 1.21 -2.12
C CYS A 52 3.96 2.57 -2.56
N ASP A 53 4.73 3.61 -2.23
CA ASP A 53 4.41 4.94 -2.68
C ASP A 53 4.60 4.96 -4.19
N ARG A 54 3.70 5.64 -4.88
CA ARG A 54 3.69 5.61 -6.33
C ARG A 54 4.98 6.03 -6.97
N GLU A 55 5.61 7.06 -6.46
CA GLU A 55 6.82 7.58 -7.08
C GLU A 55 8.02 6.66 -6.91
N LEU A 56 7.92 5.66 -6.08
CA LEU A 56 9.05 4.77 -5.86
C LEU A 56 9.06 3.57 -6.81
N ILE A 57 7.98 3.32 -7.51
CA ILE A 57 7.91 2.15 -8.38
C ILE A 57 9.00 2.21 -9.44
N ASN A 58 9.61 1.10 -9.70
CA ASN A 58 10.68 0.98 -10.69
C ASN A 58 11.95 1.75 -10.32
N THR A 59 12.14 2.03 -9.05
CA THR A 59 13.38 2.65 -8.60
C THR A 59 14.15 1.68 -7.73
N THR A 60 15.41 1.97 -7.52
CA THR A 60 16.25 1.17 -6.64
C THR A 60 16.82 2.12 -5.59
N ILE A 61 16.69 1.74 -4.34
CA ILE A 61 17.18 2.57 -3.25
C ILE A 61 18.23 1.79 -2.47
N SER A 62 19.13 2.48 -1.86
CA SER A 62 20.24 1.86 -1.18
C SER A 62 20.72 2.71 -0.03
N ASN A 63 21.26 2.10 1.00
CA ASN A 63 21.84 2.85 2.08
C ASN A 63 23.29 2.38 2.29
N GLY A 64 23.88 1.77 1.28
CA GLY A 64 25.25 1.33 1.39
C GLY A 64 25.39 -0.14 1.75
N LYS A 65 24.49 -0.63 2.59
CA LYS A 65 24.54 -2.03 2.96
C LYS A 65 23.37 -2.78 2.40
N LEU A 66 22.28 -2.13 2.20
CA LEU A 66 21.09 -2.78 1.74
C LEU A 66 20.62 -2.08 0.48
N THR A 67 20.36 -2.84 -0.56
CA THR A 67 19.85 -2.30 -1.81
C THR A 67 18.55 -2.99 -2.12
N VAL A 68 17.53 -2.21 -2.41
CA VAL A 68 16.21 -2.76 -2.67
C VAL A 68 15.67 -2.19 -3.98
N SER A 69 15.18 -3.07 -4.84
CA SER A 69 14.56 -2.65 -6.08
C SER A 69 13.06 -2.72 -5.87
N ILE A 70 12.37 -1.65 -6.18
CA ILE A 70 10.93 -1.56 -5.97
C ILE A 70 10.28 -1.81 -7.32
N THR A 71 9.81 -3.03 -7.52
CA THR A 71 9.40 -3.48 -8.85
C THR A 71 7.89 -3.59 -9.01
N GLU A 72 7.44 -3.49 -10.25
CA GLU A 72 6.03 -3.64 -10.55
C GLU A 72 5.61 -5.08 -10.29
N ALA A 73 6.52 -6.02 -10.46
CA ALA A 73 6.17 -7.41 -10.23
C ALA A 73 5.72 -7.64 -8.79
N PHE A 74 6.30 -6.93 -7.87
CA PHE A 74 5.95 -7.12 -6.47
C PHE A 74 4.87 -6.15 -6.00
N TYR A 75 4.95 -4.89 -6.35
CA TYR A 75 3.98 -3.92 -5.86
C TYR A 75 2.84 -3.63 -6.84
N GLY A 76 2.98 -4.07 -8.09
CA GLY A 76 1.95 -3.84 -9.09
C GLY A 76 1.90 -2.38 -9.52
N THR A 77 0.90 -2.07 -10.30
CA THR A 77 0.70 -0.70 -10.71
C THR A 77 -0.77 -0.34 -10.58
N SER A 78 -1.46 -0.96 -9.64
CA SER A 78 -2.86 -0.64 -9.41
C SER A 78 -2.93 0.47 -8.37
N PRO A 79 -3.35 1.66 -8.74
CA PRO A 79 -3.40 2.76 -7.81
C PRO A 79 -4.39 2.49 -6.70
N ALA A 80 -4.10 2.96 -5.53
CA ALA A 80 -4.99 2.79 -4.40
C ALA A 80 -5.00 4.04 -3.54
N THR A 81 -6.14 4.35 -2.99
CA THR A 81 -6.26 5.48 -2.10
C THR A 81 -5.86 5.03 -0.70
N GLU A 82 -5.70 5.96 0.19
CA GLU A 82 -5.33 5.61 1.53
C GLU A 82 -6.42 4.75 2.18
N ASP A 83 -7.68 5.02 1.90
CA ASP A 83 -8.76 4.22 2.46
C ASP A 83 -8.70 2.78 1.95
N GLN A 84 -8.39 2.61 0.68
CA GLN A 84 -8.30 1.28 0.12
C GLN A 84 -7.12 0.53 0.72
N VAL A 85 -6.02 1.22 0.96
CA VAL A 85 -4.86 0.61 1.55
C VAL A 85 -5.21 0.19 2.98
N ARG A 86 -5.86 1.06 3.75
CA ARG A 86 -6.18 0.71 5.11
C ARG A 86 -7.12 -0.49 5.17
N GLU A 87 -8.05 -0.56 4.25
CA GLU A 87 -8.98 -1.66 4.23
C GLU A 87 -8.23 -2.96 3.96
N ALA A 88 -7.27 -2.95 3.06
CA ALA A 88 -6.50 -4.13 2.74
C ALA A 88 -5.62 -4.53 3.94
N LEU A 89 -5.02 -3.55 4.60
CA LEU A 89 -4.15 -3.83 5.72
C LEU A 89 -4.92 -4.39 6.91
N GLU A 90 -6.13 -3.99 7.06
CA GLU A 90 -6.92 -4.44 8.17
C GLU A 90 -7.10 -5.96 8.19
N LYS A 91 -7.17 -6.59 7.07
CA LYS A 91 -7.37 -8.01 7.00
C LYS A 91 -6.10 -8.81 6.75
N ALA A 92 -5.00 -8.14 6.56
CA ALA A 92 -3.79 -8.83 6.15
C ALA A 92 -3.00 -9.39 7.31
N CYS A 93 -2.37 -10.52 7.08
CA CYS A 93 -1.48 -11.09 8.08
C CYS A 93 -0.03 -10.84 7.71
N ASN A 94 0.26 -10.64 6.44
CA ASN A 94 1.63 -10.43 6.02
C ASN A 94 1.64 -9.20 5.14
N ILE A 95 2.37 -8.18 5.56
CA ILE A 95 2.33 -6.88 4.92
C ILE A 95 3.72 -6.39 4.61
N ASN A 96 3.91 -5.85 3.41
CA ASN A 96 5.18 -5.23 3.03
C ASN A 96 4.86 -3.82 2.57
N LEU A 97 5.46 -2.83 3.23
CA LEU A 97 5.19 -1.43 2.94
C LEU A 97 6.47 -0.71 2.58
N MET A 98 6.42 0.08 1.53
CA MET A 98 7.59 0.80 1.06
C MET A 98 7.25 2.25 0.81
N GLY A 99 7.83 3.15 1.55
CA GLY A 99 7.64 4.57 1.36
C GLY A 99 6.87 5.22 2.49
N GLU A 100 6.98 6.55 2.57
CA GLU A 100 6.36 7.30 3.65
C GLU A 100 4.85 7.16 3.72
N ARG A 101 4.17 7.27 2.61
CA ARG A 101 2.72 7.23 2.66
C ARG A 101 2.23 5.84 3.03
N SER A 102 2.91 4.82 2.48
CA SER A 102 2.51 3.46 2.74
C SER A 102 2.72 3.10 4.21
N VAL A 103 3.88 3.48 4.74
CA VAL A 103 4.19 3.19 6.12
C VAL A 103 3.31 4.01 7.06
N ASN A 104 3.05 5.27 6.72
CA ASN A 104 2.22 6.09 7.59
C ASN A 104 0.78 5.56 7.71
N ALA A 105 0.27 4.92 6.67
CA ALA A 105 -1.06 4.35 6.73
C ALA A 105 -1.09 3.27 7.82
N ALA A 106 -0.05 2.45 7.90
CA ALA A 106 0.00 1.41 8.89
C ALA A 106 0.27 1.97 10.29
N ILE A 107 1.07 3.02 10.37
CA ILE A 107 1.35 3.63 11.66
C ILE A 107 0.04 4.22 12.20
N GLY A 108 -0.74 4.84 11.35
CA GLY A 108 -2.01 5.42 11.78
C GLY A 108 -2.99 4.37 12.25
N MET A 109 -2.85 3.13 11.82
CA MET A 109 -3.71 2.06 12.25
C MET A 109 -3.16 1.33 13.46
N GLY A 110 -2.00 1.74 13.94
CA GLY A 110 -1.39 1.08 15.09
C GLY A 110 -0.72 -0.24 14.78
N LEU A 111 -0.47 -0.54 13.51
CA LEU A 111 0.12 -1.80 13.14
C LEU A 111 1.63 -1.83 13.33
N ILE A 112 2.26 -0.69 13.31
CA ILE A 112 3.69 -0.61 13.48
C ILE A 112 4.02 0.78 13.97
N THR A 113 5.19 0.97 14.57
CA THR A 113 5.63 2.29 15.01
C THR A 113 6.74 2.75 14.08
N ARG A 114 7.05 4.01 14.13
CA ARG A 114 8.09 4.55 13.27
C ARG A 114 9.43 3.86 13.58
N GLU A 115 9.68 3.56 14.83
CA GLU A 115 10.91 2.90 15.19
C GLU A 115 11.00 1.49 14.66
N GLY A 116 9.88 0.89 14.34
CA GLY A 116 9.87 -0.47 13.82
C GLY A 116 10.17 -0.52 12.33
N CYS A 117 10.36 0.63 11.69
CA CYS A 117 10.62 0.65 10.27
C CYS A 117 12.11 0.65 9.99
N ILE A 118 12.49 0.10 8.86
CA ILE A 118 13.87 0.11 8.45
C ILE A 118 14.03 1.26 7.49
N MET A 119 14.99 2.15 7.74
CA MET A 119 15.19 3.28 6.85
C MET A 119 16.25 2.96 5.82
N ILE A 120 15.93 3.15 4.55
CA ILE A 120 16.88 2.97 3.50
C ILE A 120 17.06 4.34 2.91
N GLY A 121 18.02 5.07 3.43
CA GLY A 121 18.19 6.46 3.09
C GLY A 121 17.02 7.19 3.75
N LYS A 122 16.21 7.85 2.95
CA LYS A 122 15.07 8.58 3.50
C LYS A 122 13.78 7.82 3.33
N VAL A 123 13.85 6.58 2.84
CA VAL A 123 12.65 5.82 2.55
C VAL A 123 12.42 4.76 3.61
N PRO A 124 11.28 4.77 4.30
CA PRO A 124 11.01 3.76 5.30
C PRO A 124 10.44 2.50 4.66
N LEU A 125 10.85 1.37 5.19
CA LEU A 125 10.38 0.08 4.75
C LEU A 125 9.84 -0.64 5.97
N ALA A 126 8.70 -1.24 5.88
CA ALA A 126 8.16 -2.00 7.00
C ALA A 126 7.64 -3.35 6.54
N GLN A 127 7.91 -4.36 7.33
CA GLN A 127 7.36 -5.67 7.08
C GLN A 127 6.64 -6.07 8.35
N ILE A 128 5.38 -6.41 8.23
CA ILE A 128 4.56 -6.72 9.38
C ILE A 128 3.98 -8.10 9.21
N TYR A 129 4.11 -8.90 10.23
CA TYR A 129 3.56 -10.23 10.19
C TYR A 129 2.67 -10.39 11.41
N GLN A 130 1.38 -10.55 11.20
CA GLN A 130 0.45 -10.67 12.29
C GLN A 130 -0.01 -12.10 12.40
N VAL A 131 -0.01 -12.62 13.58
CA VAL A 131 -0.42 -14.01 13.77
C VAL A 131 -1.78 -14.12 14.37
#